data_5cf88c4a1cfc58852273a2c445cab510
#
_entry.id   5cf88c4a1cfc58852273a2c445cab510
#
_cell.length_a   1.000
_cell.length_b   1.000
_cell.length_c   1.000
_cell.angle_alpha   90.00
_cell.angle_beta   90.00
_cell.angle_gamma   90.00
#
_symmetry.space_group_name_H-M   'P 1'
#
loop_
_entity.id
_entity.type
_entity.pdbx_description
1 polymer ?
#
loop_
_entity_poly.entity_id
_entity_poly.type
_entity_poly.pdbx_seq_one_letter_code
_entity_poly.pdbx_strand_id
1 'polypeptide(L)'
;MNKYALALGTFDGLHKGHLQVLETTKEFLSQGLIPAMLMFDCHPLKAVKGINPPLLITQEDKERLAKEFGVLPIPVKFQDIRDLSPEEFVTEILIKKFNAGAVVSGENFHFGKNGEGNSRILCELCEKYDIIYKVAESTMYKGEMISSTRIREALSQGDIISANEMLGRNFSYDFLVVEGNRIGKKILGFPTINQHFPTGFINLKHGVYASQATVDGKVYPSVTNFGCHPTIGGDQVLSETCILGFDGDLYNRKIPVELLDFIRAEKKFNGKDELKAQIDKDSKSAIRIFDSKNTK
;
A
#
# COMPACT_ATOMS: atom_id res chain seq x y z
N MET A 1 -26.99 -9.78 17.91
CA MET A 1 -25.80 -8.94 17.62
C MET A 1 -24.91 -9.72 16.67
N ASN A 2 -24.36 -9.07 15.65
CA ASN A 2 -23.41 -9.74 14.75
C ASN A 2 -22.18 -10.20 15.54
N LYS A 3 -21.65 -11.37 15.22
CA LYS A 3 -20.44 -11.90 15.81
C LYS A 3 -19.33 -11.90 14.76
N TYR A 4 -18.14 -11.42 15.11
CA TYR A 4 -17.06 -11.17 14.14
C TYR A 4 -15.91 -12.16 14.30
N ALA A 5 -15.26 -12.48 13.18
CA ALA A 5 -13.90 -12.96 13.14
C ALA A 5 -12.99 -11.77 12.84
N LEU A 6 -12.10 -11.43 13.77
CA LEU A 6 -11.31 -10.20 13.71
C LEU A 6 -9.87 -10.47 13.26
N ALA A 7 -9.46 -9.88 12.15
CA ALA A 7 -8.06 -9.80 11.74
C ALA A 7 -7.36 -8.66 12.49
N LEU A 8 -6.23 -8.96 13.14
CA LEU A 8 -5.42 -8.01 13.88
C LEU A 8 -4.06 -7.79 13.21
N GLY A 9 -3.71 -6.52 13.00
CA GLY A 9 -2.47 -6.11 12.36
C GLY A 9 -2.44 -4.63 12.04
N THR A 10 -1.31 -4.12 11.56
CA THR A 10 -1.21 -2.73 11.06
C THR A 10 -1.70 -2.60 9.63
N PHE A 11 -1.64 -3.70 8.87
CA PHE A 11 -2.10 -3.81 7.49
C PHE A 11 -1.56 -2.73 6.54
N ASP A 12 -0.35 -2.21 6.83
CA ASP A 12 0.27 -1.26 5.92
C ASP A 12 0.81 -1.95 4.67
N GLY A 13 0.33 -1.50 3.52
CA GLY A 13 0.61 -2.10 2.22
C GLY A 13 -0.27 -3.28 1.85
N LEU A 14 -1.06 -3.88 2.75
CA LEU A 14 -1.87 -5.09 2.50
C LEU A 14 -1.13 -6.12 1.61
N HIS A 15 0.10 -6.47 2.03
CA HIS A 15 0.97 -7.41 1.34
C HIS A 15 0.53 -8.87 1.53
N LYS A 16 1.14 -9.83 0.81
CA LYS A 16 0.78 -11.25 0.85
C LYS A 16 0.68 -11.82 2.27
N GLY A 17 1.58 -11.41 3.19
CA GLY A 17 1.47 -11.83 4.59
C GLY A 17 0.21 -11.29 5.30
N HIS A 18 -0.20 -10.07 4.99
CA HIS A 18 -1.47 -9.53 5.50
C HIS A 18 -2.67 -10.21 4.85
N LEU A 19 -2.61 -10.50 3.54
CA LEU A 19 -3.68 -11.22 2.85
C LEU A 19 -3.86 -12.63 3.43
N GLN A 20 -2.78 -13.30 3.86
CA GLN A 20 -2.87 -14.58 4.55
C GLN A 20 -3.64 -14.48 5.87
N VAL A 21 -3.43 -13.41 6.65
CA VAL A 21 -4.23 -13.15 7.87
C VAL A 21 -5.71 -12.95 7.52
N LEU A 22 -6.01 -12.19 6.47
CA LEU A 22 -7.39 -11.96 6.03
C LEU A 22 -8.03 -13.24 5.50
N GLU A 23 -7.30 -14.04 4.72
CA GLU A 23 -7.82 -15.33 4.21
C GLU A 23 -8.15 -16.30 5.35
N THR A 24 -7.23 -16.44 6.32
CA THR A 24 -7.48 -17.24 7.54
C THR A 24 -8.69 -16.71 8.31
N THR A 25 -8.92 -15.39 8.32
CA THR A 25 -10.10 -14.79 8.97
C THR A 25 -11.40 -15.15 8.23
N LYS A 26 -11.37 -15.27 6.91
CA LYS A 26 -12.53 -15.67 6.10
C LYS A 26 -12.96 -17.12 6.31
N GLU A 27 -12.07 -18.00 6.76
CA GLU A 27 -12.44 -19.40 7.07
C GLU A 27 -13.58 -19.50 8.08
N PHE A 28 -13.70 -18.50 8.97
CA PHE A 28 -14.74 -18.45 9.99
C PHE A 28 -16.13 -18.05 9.46
N LEU A 29 -16.26 -17.71 8.17
CA LEU A 29 -17.57 -17.56 7.50
C LEU A 29 -18.40 -18.83 7.63
N SER A 30 -17.77 -20.00 7.54
CA SER A 30 -18.43 -21.31 7.70
C SER A 30 -19.05 -21.52 9.08
N GLN A 31 -18.61 -20.76 10.07
CA GLN A 31 -19.11 -20.77 11.45
C GLN A 31 -20.11 -19.61 11.71
N GLY A 32 -20.53 -18.88 10.68
CA GLY A 32 -21.47 -17.78 10.79
C GLY A 32 -20.86 -16.48 11.35
N LEU A 33 -19.52 -16.37 11.41
CA LEU A 33 -18.83 -15.14 11.82
C LEU A 33 -18.60 -14.22 10.62
N ILE A 34 -18.69 -12.91 10.85
CA ILE A 34 -18.40 -11.91 9.82
C ILE A 34 -16.91 -11.58 9.84
N PRO A 35 -16.17 -11.85 8.74
CA PRO A 35 -14.75 -11.49 8.67
C PRO A 35 -14.59 -9.98 8.70
N ALA A 36 -13.78 -9.49 9.61
CA ALA A 36 -13.51 -8.05 9.74
C ALA A 36 -12.03 -7.80 10.07
N MET A 37 -11.53 -6.66 9.63
CA MET A 37 -10.16 -6.19 9.86
C MET A 37 -10.20 -4.93 10.72
N LEU A 38 -9.53 -4.93 11.88
CA LEU A 38 -9.37 -3.72 12.67
C LEU A 38 -8.34 -2.80 11.97
N MET A 39 -8.77 -1.61 11.65
CA MET A 39 -8.00 -0.67 10.84
C MET A 39 -7.70 0.60 11.65
N PHE A 40 -6.44 0.78 12.04
CA PHE A 40 -6.02 1.92 12.84
C PHE A 40 -5.93 3.19 12.01
N ASP A 41 -6.34 4.31 12.59
CA ASP A 41 -6.27 5.66 12.01
C ASP A 41 -4.84 6.19 11.87
N CYS A 42 -3.88 5.62 12.59
CA CYS A 42 -2.46 5.94 12.47
C CYS A 42 -1.58 4.70 12.66
N HIS A 43 -0.32 4.80 12.23
CA HIS A 43 0.64 3.71 12.48
C HIS A 43 0.97 3.62 13.97
N PRO A 44 0.87 2.44 14.63
CA PRO A 44 1.13 2.28 16.06
C PRO A 44 2.49 2.84 16.53
N LEU A 45 3.55 2.66 15.75
CA LEU A 45 4.88 3.19 16.08
C LEU A 45 4.91 4.71 16.17
N LYS A 46 4.06 5.42 15.43
CA LYS A 46 3.94 6.88 15.54
C LYS A 46 3.42 7.28 16.91
N ALA A 47 2.39 6.60 17.38
CA ALA A 47 1.75 6.93 18.66
C ALA A 47 2.58 6.48 19.88
N VAL A 48 3.33 5.36 19.74
CA VAL A 48 4.08 4.77 20.90
C VAL A 48 5.53 5.29 20.95
N LYS A 49 6.21 5.41 19.80
CA LYS A 49 7.64 5.75 19.74
C LYS A 49 7.95 7.06 19.02
N GLY A 50 6.94 7.78 18.55
CA GLY A 50 7.13 8.96 17.70
C GLY A 50 7.73 8.66 16.33
N ILE A 51 7.95 7.39 15.99
CA ILE A 51 8.47 6.94 14.69
C ILE A 51 7.30 6.79 13.73
N ASN A 52 7.32 7.56 12.64
CA ASN A 52 6.29 7.51 11.60
C ASN A 52 6.83 6.82 10.34
N PRO A 53 6.74 5.49 10.21
CA PRO A 53 7.17 4.81 8.99
C PRO A 53 6.39 5.35 7.79
N PRO A 54 7.03 5.60 6.65
CA PRO A 54 6.33 6.07 5.45
C PRO A 54 5.25 5.06 5.04
N LEU A 55 4.05 5.54 4.76
CA LEU A 55 2.91 4.71 4.38
C LEU A 55 3.12 4.08 3.00
N LEU A 56 2.79 2.81 2.87
CA LEU A 56 2.78 2.07 1.60
C LEU A 56 1.44 2.17 0.88
N ILE A 57 0.41 2.57 1.59
CA ILE A 57 -0.96 2.61 1.09
C ILE A 57 -1.74 3.69 1.84
N THR A 58 -2.65 4.36 1.16
CA THR A 58 -3.58 5.29 1.80
C THR A 58 -4.62 4.56 2.64
N GLN A 59 -5.26 5.25 3.57
CA GLN A 59 -6.33 4.68 4.37
C GLN A 59 -7.54 4.31 3.48
N GLU A 60 -7.83 5.15 2.49
CA GLU A 60 -8.89 4.94 1.50
C GLU A 60 -8.67 3.66 0.68
N ASP A 61 -7.44 3.47 0.15
CA ASP A 61 -7.10 2.27 -0.61
C ASP A 61 -7.07 1.01 0.25
N LYS A 62 -6.61 1.12 1.50
CA LYS A 62 -6.63 0.01 2.45
C LYS A 62 -8.06 -0.47 2.69
N GLU A 63 -8.98 0.48 2.88
CA GLU A 63 -10.40 0.19 3.08
C GLU A 63 -11.03 -0.45 1.82
N ARG A 64 -10.73 0.09 0.65
CA ARG A 64 -11.20 -0.43 -0.65
C ARG A 64 -10.70 -1.86 -0.87
N LEU A 65 -9.40 -2.11 -0.74
CA LEU A 65 -8.80 -3.43 -0.94
C LEU A 65 -9.32 -4.48 0.06
N ALA A 66 -9.55 -4.10 1.33
CA ALA A 66 -10.15 -5.00 2.30
C ALA A 66 -11.57 -5.42 1.89
N LYS A 67 -12.38 -4.47 1.44
CA LYS A 67 -13.74 -4.74 0.92
C LYS A 67 -13.72 -5.63 -0.33
N GLU A 68 -12.83 -5.35 -1.29
CA GLU A 68 -12.64 -6.15 -2.49
C GLU A 68 -12.21 -7.58 -2.14
N PHE A 69 -11.43 -7.75 -1.07
CA PHE A 69 -11.03 -9.05 -0.55
C PHE A 69 -12.15 -9.78 0.23
N GLY A 70 -13.29 -9.13 0.45
CA GLY A 70 -14.44 -9.70 1.15
C GLY A 70 -14.34 -9.63 2.68
N VAL A 71 -13.54 -8.70 3.22
CA VAL A 71 -13.37 -8.48 4.66
C VAL A 71 -13.85 -7.08 5.03
N LEU A 72 -14.66 -6.97 6.07
CA LEU A 72 -15.21 -5.71 6.55
C LEU A 72 -14.12 -4.87 7.24
N PRO A 73 -13.71 -3.71 6.71
CA PRO A 73 -12.81 -2.83 7.43
C PRO A 73 -13.54 -2.11 8.57
N ILE A 74 -13.02 -2.20 9.78
CA ILE A 74 -13.57 -1.54 10.96
C ILE A 74 -12.55 -0.50 11.45
N PRO A 75 -12.85 0.80 11.32
CA PRO A 75 -11.94 1.84 11.79
C PRO A 75 -11.88 1.87 13.32
N VAL A 76 -10.68 1.96 13.85
CA VAL A 76 -10.39 2.07 15.29
C VAL A 76 -9.42 3.20 15.51
N LYS A 77 -9.75 4.13 16.39
CA LYS A 77 -8.80 5.15 16.85
C LYS A 77 -7.74 4.49 17.72
N PHE A 78 -6.50 4.56 17.29
CA PHE A 78 -5.39 3.94 18.03
C PHE A 78 -5.24 4.54 19.44
N GLN A 79 -5.57 5.82 19.59
CA GLN A 79 -5.59 6.51 20.88
C GLN A 79 -6.47 5.81 21.93
N ASP A 80 -7.60 5.21 21.51
CA ASP A 80 -8.56 4.56 22.42
C ASP A 80 -8.06 3.22 22.95
N ILE A 81 -7.03 2.64 22.32
CA ILE A 81 -6.54 1.29 22.65
C ILE A 81 -5.08 1.23 23.12
N ARG A 82 -4.31 2.30 22.88
CA ARG A 82 -2.85 2.30 23.08
C ARG A 82 -2.40 2.07 24.54
N ASP A 83 -3.22 2.52 25.48
CA ASP A 83 -2.88 2.51 26.90
C ASP A 83 -3.57 1.35 27.67
N LEU A 84 -4.36 0.52 26.96
CA LEU A 84 -5.01 -0.67 27.50
C LEU A 84 -3.97 -1.76 27.79
N SER A 85 -4.10 -2.43 28.93
CA SER A 85 -3.38 -3.68 29.17
C SER A 85 -3.78 -4.75 28.15
N PRO A 86 -3.01 -5.82 27.97
CA PRO A 86 -3.41 -6.94 27.09
C PRO A 86 -4.79 -7.50 27.44
N GLU A 87 -5.11 -7.64 28.71
CA GLU A 87 -6.41 -8.17 29.15
C GLU A 87 -7.55 -7.19 28.86
N GLU A 88 -7.37 -5.89 29.13
CA GLU A 88 -8.37 -4.85 28.80
C GLU A 88 -8.60 -4.76 27.29
N PHE A 89 -7.57 -4.90 26.47
CA PHE A 89 -7.76 -4.95 25.01
C PHE A 89 -8.68 -6.10 24.60
N VAL A 90 -8.52 -7.30 25.17
CA VAL A 90 -9.37 -8.43 24.86
C VAL A 90 -10.80 -8.19 25.39
N THR A 91 -10.95 -7.78 26.65
CA THR A 91 -12.27 -7.68 27.28
C THR A 91 -13.08 -6.48 26.77
N GLU A 92 -12.48 -5.29 26.69
CA GLU A 92 -13.19 -4.06 26.32
C GLU A 92 -13.34 -3.91 24.80
N ILE A 93 -12.29 -4.30 24.04
CA ILE A 93 -12.31 -4.10 22.59
C ILE A 93 -12.83 -5.33 21.87
N LEU A 94 -12.17 -6.48 22.01
CA LEU A 94 -12.55 -7.65 21.22
C LEU A 94 -13.92 -8.18 21.63
N ILE A 95 -14.22 -8.28 22.92
CA ILE A 95 -15.48 -8.82 23.41
C ILE A 95 -16.58 -7.75 23.44
N LYS A 96 -16.44 -6.74 24.30
CA LYS A 96 -17.56 -5.80 24.55
C LYS A 96 -17.88 -4.93 23.32
N LYS A 97 -16.84 -4.37 22.69
CA LYS A 97 -17.05 -3.45 21.56
C LYS A 97 -17.38 -4.19 20.26
N PHE A 98 -16.68 -5.29 19.96
CA PHE A 98 -16.80 -5.96 18.66
C PHE A 98 -17.44 -7.35 18.69
N ASN A 99 -17.81 -7.87 19.86
CA ASN A 99 -18.42 -9.21 19.98
C ASN A 99 -17.66 -10.28 19.18
N ALA A 100 -16.33 -10.36 19.39
CA ALA A 100 -15.46 -11.27 18.68
C ALA A 100 -15.77 -12.73 19.01
N GLY A 101 -15.96 -13.56 18.00
CA GLY A 101 -16.04 -15.03 18.14
C GLY A 101 -14.74 -15.72 17.79
N ALA A 102 -13.97 -15.09 16.90
CA ALA A 102 -12.65 -15.53 16.52
C ALA A 102 -11.72 -14.35 16.33
N VAL A 103 -10.42 -14.57 16.52
CA VAL A 103 -9.35 -13.59 16.33
C VAL A 103 -8.23 -14.23 15.54
N VAL A 104 -7.71 -13.52 14.54
CA VAL A 104 -6.59 -13.97 13.71
C VAL A 104 -5.50 -12.90 13.70
N SER A 105 -4.25 -13.30 13.91
CA SER A 105 -3.11 -12.40 13.77
C SER A 105 -1.93 -13.11 13.09
N GLY A 106 -0.93 -12.33 12.68
CA GLY A 106 0.36 -12.89 12.31
C GLY A 106 1.17 -13.29 13.56
N GLU A 107 2.22 -14.09 13.35
CA GLU A 107 3.11 -14.59 14.42
C GLU A 107 3.76 -13.46 15.24
N ASN A 108 4.15 -12.36 14.57
CA ASN A 108 4.85 -11.23 15.17
C ASN A 108 3.89 -10.11 15.66
N PHE A 109 2.63 -10.44 15.94
CA PHE A 109 1.67 -9.46 16.41
C PHE A 109 1.95 -9.06 17.86
N HIS A 110 1.95 -7.75 18.13
CA HIS A 110 2.05 -7.17 19.45
C HIS A 110 0.89 -6.22 19.70
N PHE A 111 0.40 -6.18 20.93
CA PHE A 111 -0.73 -5.35 21.34
C PHE A 111 -0.64 -4.93 22.82
N GLY A 112 -1.59 -4.12 23.24
CA GLY A 112 -1.63 -3.62 24.60
C GLY A 112 -0.57 -2.53 24.85
N LYS A 113 -0.60 -1.97 26.04
CA LYS A 113 0.29 -0.89 26.46
C LYS A 113 1.76 -1.29 26.28
N ASN A 114 2.53 -0.43 25.62
CA ASN A 114 3.94 -0.65 25.29
C ASN A 114 4.24 -1.92 24.46
N GLY A 115 3.22 -2.59 23.89
CA GLY A 115 3.38 -3.83 23.15
C GLY A 115 3.67 -5.05 24.05
N GLU A 116 3.21 -5.02 25.30
CA GLU A 116 3.41 -6.11 26.27
C GLU A 116 2.73 -7.41 25.86
N GLY A 117 1.60 -7.33 25.13
CA GLY A 117 0.92 -8.47 24.55
C GLY A 117 1.62 -8.98 23.30
N ASN A 118 1.66 -10.29 23.14
CA ASN A 118 2.15 -11.01 21.96
C ASN A 118 1.21 -12.14 21.61
N SER A 119 1.50 -12.91 20.56
CA SER A 119 0.65 -14.02 20.08
C SER A 119 0.39 -15.06 21.17
N ARG A 120 1.35 -15.35 22.04
CA ARG A 120 1.18 -16.30 23.14
C ARG A 120 0.19 -15.77 24.19
N ILE A 121 0.38 -14.52 24.64
CA ILE A 121 -0.52 -13.89 25.61
C ILE A 121 -1.94 -13.77 25.02
N LEU A 122 -2.04 -13.45 23.72
CA LEU A 122 -3.33 -13.39 23.04
C LEU A 122 -4.03 -14.75 23.03
N CYS A 123 -3.29 -15.83 22.79
CA CYS A 123 -3.80 -17.20 22.85
C CYS A 123 -4.37 -17.53 24.24
N GLU A 124 -3.58 -17.29 25.30
CA GLU A 124 -3.96 -17.54 26.70
C GLU A 124 -5.22 -16.74 27.09
N LEU A 125 -5.30 -15.45 26.69
CA LEU A 125 -6.47 -14.61 26.96
C LEU A 125 -7.70 -15.04 26.13
N CYS A 126 -7.53 -15.38 24.86
CA CYS A 126 -8.63 -15.85 24.03
C CYS A 126 -9.22 -17.18 24.58
N GLU A 127 -8.37 -18.11 25.03
CA GLU A 127 -8.79 -19.33 25.67
C GLU A 127 -9.56 -19.06 26.99
N LYS A 128 -9.05 -18.16 27.82
CA LYS A 128 -9.72 -17.73 29.06
C LYS A 128 -11.12 -17.17 28.85
N TYR A 129 -11.35 -16.48 27.74
CA TYR A 129 -12.61 -15.80 27.42
C TYR A 129 -13.44 -16.49 26.32
N ASP A 130 -13.16 -17.75 26.00
CA ASP A 130 -13.90 -18.56 25.03
C ASP A 130 -13.98 -17.93 23.63
N ILE A 131 -12.86 -17.35 23.18
CA ILE A 131 -12.66 -16.80 21.83
C ILE A 131 -11.72 -17.73 21.05
N ILE A 132 -12.08 -18.09 19.82
CA ILE A 132 -11.18 -18.86 18.96
C ILE A 132 -10.01 -17.99 18.53
N TYR A 133 -8.77 -18.44 18.75
CA TYR A 133 -7.59 -17.75 18.26
C TYR A 133 -6.83 -18.57 17.24
N LYS A 134 -6.43 -17.94 16.13
CA LYS A 134 -5.62 -18.59 15.09
C LYS A 134 -4.48 -17.68 14.67
N VAL A 135 -3.27 -18.23 14.59
CA VAL A 135 -2.10 -17.56 14.00
C VAL A 135 -2.07 -17.91 12.51
N ALA A 136 -2.05 -16.91 11.65
CA ALA A 136 -1.91 -17.10 10.22
C ALA A 136 -0.48 -17.52 9.86
N GLU A 137 -0.34 -18.39 8.86
CA GLU A 137 0.96 -18.85 8.39
C GLU A 137 1.79 -17.68 7.82
N SER A 138 3.08 -17.70 8.15
CA SER A 138 4.02 -16.70 7.64
C SER A 138 4.29 -16.89 6.15
N THR A 139 4.15 -15.82 5.37
CA THR A 139 4.40 -15.84 3.93
C THR A 139 5.84 -15.42 3.63
N MET A 140 6.54 -16.20 2.84
CA MET A 140 7.96 -16.02 2.55
C MET A 140 8.18 -15.49 1.12
N TYR A 141 9.22 -14.69 0.94
CA TYR A 141 9.75 -14.29 -0.36
C TYR A 141 11.27 -14.36 -0.34
N LYS A 142 11.87 -15.13 -1.26
CA LYS A 142 13.32 -15.39 -1.33
C LYS A 142 13.91 -15.87 0.02
N GLY A 143 13.20 -16.75 0.72
CA GLY A 143 13.66 -17.34 1.98
C GLY A 143 13.48 -16.49 3.24
N GLU A 144 12.91 -15.30 3.13
CA GLU A 144 12.67 -14.39 4.25
C GLU A 144 11.19 -13.99 4.33
N MET A 145 10.71 -13.72 5.56
CA MET A 145 9.33 -13.31 5.79
C MET A 145 9.01 -11.99 5.08
N ILE A 146 7.86 -11.93 4.43
CA ILE A 146 7.34 -10.69 3.82
C ILE A 146 6.91 -9.73 4.94
N SER A 147 7.36 -8.48 4.83
CA SER A 147 6.99 -7.41 5.76
C SER A 147 6.92 -6.05 5.08
N SER A 148 6.15 -5.11 5.66
CA SER A 148 6.08 -3.73 5.18
C SER A 148 7.45 -3.05 5.16
N THR A 149 8.36 -3.41 6.07
CA THR A 149 9.75 -2.88 6.10
C THR A 149 10.53 -3.29 4.87
N ARG A 150 10.51 -4.56 4.50
CA ARG A 150 11.20 -5.05 3.29
C ARG A 150 10.63 -4.46 2.01
N ILE A 151 9.30 -4.25 1.97
CA ILE A 151 8.65 -3.61 0.81
C ILE A 151 9.10 -2.16 0.69
N ARG A 152 9.17 -1.40 1.81
CA ARG A 152 9.70 -0.03 1.80
C ARG A 152 11.13 0.02 1.30
N GLU A 153 11.96 -0.90 1.75
CA GLU A 153 13.35 -1.01 1.32
C GLU A 153 13.45 -1.28 -0.19
N ALA A 154 12.73 -2.27 -0.71
CA ALA A 154 12.68 -2.57 -2.14
C ALA A 154 12.24 -1.35 -2.98
N LEU A 155 11.16 -0.66 -2.57
CA LEU A 155 10.68 0.55 -3.24
C LEU A 155 11.70 1.69 -3.21
N SER A 156 12.36 1.92 -2.08
CA SER A 156 13.39 2.96 -1.93
C SER A 156 14.65 2.68 -2.75
N GLN A 157 14.92 1.43 -3.05
CA GLN A 157 16.03 0.98 -3.91
C GLN A 157 15.65 0.88 -5.39
N GLY A 158 14.36 1.00 -5.72
CA GLY A 158 13.83 0.85 -7.08
C GLY A 158 13.65 -0.60 -7.51
N ASP A 159 13.70 -1.56 -6.59
CA ASP A 159 13.38 -2.97 -6.86
C ASP A 159 11.86 -3.18 -6.85
N ILE A 160 11.22 -2.67 -7.90
CA ILE A 160 9.76 -2.71 -8.07
C ILE A 160 9.28 -4.15 -8.24
N ILE A 161 10.06 -5.00 -8.89
CA ILE A 161 9.70 -6.40 -9.11
C ILE A 161 9.56 -7.12 -7.77
N SER A 162 10.57 -7.03 -6.89
CA SER A 162 10.50 -7.65 -5.56
C SER A 162 9.39 -7.04 -4.69
N ALA A 163 9.17 -5.71 -4.76
CA ALA A 163 8.08 -5.05 -4.05
C ALA A 163 6.72 -5.58 -4.49
N ASN A 164 6.47 -5.68 -5.81
CA ASN A 164 5.23 -6.18 -6.38
C ASN A 164 4.99 -7.67 -6.04
N GLU A 165 6.04 -8.48 -6.09
CA GLU A 165 5.97 -9.88 -5.67
C GLU A 165 5.58 -10.04 -4.19
N MET A 166 6.13 -9.23 -3.31
CA MET A 166 5.79 -9.22 -1.89
C MET A 166 4.38 -8.66 -1.63
N LEU A 167 3.97 -7.65 -2.37
CA LEU A 167 2.62 -7.08 -2.30
C LEU A 167 1.56 -8.05 -2.84
N GLY A 168 1.89 -8.89 -3.83
CA GLY A 168 0.94 -9.71 -4.57
C GLY A 168 0.13 -8.93 -5.63
N ARG A 169 0.52 -7.69 -5.89
CA ARG A 169 -0.03 -6.79 -6.91
C ARG A 169 1.01 -5.73 -7.27
N ASN A 170 0.78 -4.99 -8.33
CA ASN A 170 1.62 -3.84 -8.62
C ASN A 170 1.48 -2.78 -7.52
N PHE A 171 2.59 -2.17 -7.12
CA PHE A 171 2.55 -0.98 -6.27
C PHE A 171 1.85 0.14 -7.03
N SER A 172 0.83 0.73 -6.41
CA SER A 172 -0.04 1.70 -7.05
C SER A 172 -0.37 2.88 -6.14
N TYR A 173 -0.74 3.99 -6.78
CA TYR A 173 -1.29 5.19 -6.14
C TYR A 173 -2.30 5.86 -7.09
N ASP A 174 -3.26 6.60 -6.54
CA ASP A 174 -4.35 7.26 -7.27
C ASP A 174 -4.56 8.71 -6.80
N PHE A 175 -3.49 9.49 -6.75
CA PHE A 175 -3.58 10.86 -6.29
C PHE A 175 -4.24 11.78 -7.32
N LEU A 176 -4.67 12.96 -6.86
CA LEU A 176 -5.29 13.95 -7.72
C LEU A 176 -4.30 14.48 -8.75
N VAL A 177 -4.72 14.55 -10.01
CA VAL A 177 -3.95 15.16 -11.08
C VAL A 177 -3.98 16.68 -10.92
N VAL A 178 -2.80 17.27 -10.81
CA VAL A 178 -2.61 18.72 -10.67
C VAL A 178 -1.96 19.33 -11.91
N GLU A 179 -2.04 20.65 -12.04
CA GLU A 179 -1.34 21.34 -13.11
C GLU A 179 0.18 21.22 -12.94
N GLY A 180 0.86 20.88 -14.02
CA GLY A 180 2.33 20.86 -14.12
C GLY A 180 2.83 21.90 -15.11
N ASN A 181 4.14 21.91 -15.33
CA ASN A 181 4.80 22.89 -16.22
C ASN A 181 4.46 22.74 -17.73
N ARG A 182 3.54 21.81 -18.11
CA ARG A 182 3.08 21.55 -19.49
C ARG A 182 4.21 21.30 -20.52
N ILE A 183 5.41 20.99 -20.06
CA ILE A 183 6.59 20.77 -20.93
C ILE A 183 6.44 19.44 -21.66
N GLY A 184 5.88 18.43 -21.03
CA GLY A 184 5.69 17.07 -21.60
C GLY A 184 4.88 17.08 -22.89
N LYS A 185 3.72 17.73 -22.93
CA LYS A 185 2.88 17.78 -24.13
C LYS A 185 3.58 18.45 -25.33
N LYS A 186 4.41 19.49 -25.08
CA LYS A 186 5.16 20.19 -26.12
C LYS A 186 6.32 19.39 -26.72
N ILE A 187 6.92 18.49 -25.92
CA ILE A 187 8.11 17.73 -26.33
C ILE A 187 7.72 16.33 -26.80
N LEU A 188 6.72 15.70 -26.17
CA LEU A 188 6.37 14.28 -26.35
C LEU A 188 5.18 14.04 -27.25
N GLY A 189 4.32 15.05 -27.43
CA GLY A 189 3.05 14.87 -28.14
C GLY A 189 1.98 14.09 -27.32
N PHE A 190 2.30 13.64 -26.09
CA PHE A 190 1.37 12.95 -25.21
C PHE A 190 1.10 13.78 -23.95
N PRO A 191 -0.13 13.69 -23.40
CA PRO A 191 -0.43 14.34 -22.12
C PRO A 191 0.38 13.68 -20.98
N THR A 192 0.92 14.53 -20.10
CA THR A 192 1.52 14.11 -18.84
C THR A 192 0.61 14.53 -17.69
N ILE A 193 0.38 13.62 -16.76
CA ILE A 193 -0.30 13.91 -15.48
C ILE A 193 0.73 14.09 -14.38
N ASN A 194 0.47 15.03 -13.49
CA ASN A 194 1.30 15.33 -12.33
C ASN A 194 0.51 15.00 -11.07
N GLN A 195 1.08 14.20 -10.17
CA GLN A 195 0.43 13.79 -8.93
C GLN A 195 1.39 14.00 -7.77
N HIS A 196 0.97 14.79 -6.78
CA HIS A 196 1.74 15.02 -5.56
C HIS A 196 1.52 13.90 -4.55
N PHE A 197 2.62 13.43 -3.98
CA PHE A 197 2.58 12.44 -2.92
C PHE A 197 2.27 13.09 -1.57
N PRO A 198 1.32 12.54 -0.79
CA PRO A 198 1.00 13.07 0.53
C PRO A 198 2.21 12.98 1.47
N THR A 199 2.30 13.94 2.39
CA THR A 199 3.31 13.89 3.45
C THR A 199 3.20 12.59 4.25
N GLY A 200 4.33 11.93 4.44
CA GLY A 200 4.39 10.64 5.16
C GLY A 200 4.08 9.42 4.30
N PHE A 201 3.85 9.57 2.99
CA PHE A 201 3.82 8.45 2.06
C PHE A 201 5.24 8.03 1.65
N ILE A 202 5.39 6.80 1.16
CA ILE A 202 6.71 6.25 0.76
C ILE A 202 7.38 7.13 -0.31
N ASN A 203 8.66 7.39 -0.10
CA ASN A 203 9.50 8.03 -1.11
C ASN A 203 10.19 6.94 -1.94
N LEU A 204 9.88 6.90 -3.22
CA LEU A 204 10.46 5.96 -4.17
C LEU A 204 11.87 6.42 -4.59
N LYS A 205 12.67 5.51 -5.11
CA LYS A 205 13.93 5.89 -5.78
C LYS A 205 13.63 6.87 -6.91
N HIS A 206 14.36 7.98 -6.96
CA HIS A 206 14.18 8.94 -8.04
C HIS A 206 14.63 8.36 -9.38
N GLY A 207 13.84 8.58 -10.41
CA GLY A 207 14.12 8.05 -11.74
C GLY A 207 12.86 7.75 -12.56
N VAL A 208 13.06 7.01 -13.63
CA VAL A 208 12.04 6.68 -14.62
C VAL A 208 11.60 5.23 -14.48
N TYR A 209 10.30 5.03 -14.49
CA TYR A 209 9.62 3.76 -14.30
C TYR A 209 8.77 3.39 -15.52
N ALA A 210 8.74 2.12 -15.88
CA ALA A 210 7.65 1.55 -16.64
C ALA A 210 6.43 1.46 -15.72
N SER A 211 5.32 1.98 -16.18
CA SER A 211 4.07 2.04 -15.43
C SER A 211 2.87 1.75 -16.33
N GLN A 212 1.71 1.64 -15.73
CA GLN A 212 0.43 1.67 -16.40
C GLN A 212 -0.52 2.62 -15.68
N ALA A 213 -1.38 3.28 -16.43
CA ALA A 213 -2.40 4.17 -15.91
C ALA A 213 -3.79 3.69 -16.33
N THR A 214 -4.75 3.74 -15.41
CA THR A 214 -6.14 3.37 -15.70
C THR A 214 -6.98 4.64 -15.87
N VAL A 215 -7.54 4.82 -17.08
CA VAL A 215 -8.43 5.95 -17.39
C VAL A 215 -9.75 5.39 -17.91
N ASP A 216 -10.84 5.73 -17.25
CA ASP A 216 -12.20 5.30 -17.61
C ASP A 216 -12.32 3.77 -17.82
N GLY A 217 -11.64 2.99 -16.93
CA GLY A 217 -11.62 1.53 -16.96
C GLY A 217 -10.70 0.91 -18.01
N LYS A 218 -10.05 1.73 -18.84
CA LYS A 218 -9.07 1.24 -19.82
C LYS A 218 -7.64 1.46 -19.31
N VAL A 219 -6.82 0.42 -19.42
CA VAL A 219 -5.41 0.43 -19.00
C VAL A 219 -4.52 0.85 -20.16
N TYR A 220 -3.62 1.80 -19.91
CA TYR A 220 -2.66 2.33 -20.89
C TYR A 220 -1.24 2.12 -20.40
N PRO A 221 -0.30 1.68 -21.26
CA PRO A 221 1.11 1.71 -20.95
C PRO A 221 1.55 3.15 -20.67
N SER A 222 2.44 3.33 -19.70
CA SER A 222 2.85 4.67 -19.28
C SER A 222 4.31 4.69 -18.89
N VAL A 223 4.90 5.89 -18.90
CA VAL A 223 6.23 6.18 -18.36
C VAL A 223 6.07 7.19 -17.23
N THR A 224 6.53 6.84 -16.05
CA THR A 224 6.48 7.72 -14.88
C THR A 224 7.89 8.17 -14.49
N ASN A 225 8.11 9.48 -14.43
CA ASN A 225 9.26 10.06 -13.76
C ASN A 225 8.89 10.41 -12.32
N PHE A 226 9.70 9.96 -11.39
CA PHE A 226 9.54 10.20 -9.97
C PHE A 226 10.71 11.03 -9.45
N GLY A 227 10.43 12.22 -8.92
CA GLY A 227 11.46 13.13 -8.47
C GLY A 227 10.96 14.16 -7.45
N CYS A 228 11.89 14.96 -6.94
CA CYS A 228 11.56 16.10 -6.07
C CYS A 228 11.58 17.38 -6.88
N HIS A 229 10.54 18.17 -6.72
CA HIS A 229 10.53 19.55 -7.21
C HIS A 229 10.63 20.52 -6.03
N PRO A 230 11.63 21.45 -6.05
CA PRO A 230 11.71 22.48 -5.04
C PRO A 230 10.47 23.37 -5.11
N THR A 231 9.74 23.46 -4.01
CA THR A 231 8.60 24.36 -3.86
C THR A 231 8.83 25.36 -2.73
N ILE A 232 8.06 26.45 -2.70
CA ILE A 232 8.03 27.39 -1.58
C ILE A 232 7.37 26.67 -0.40
N GLY A 233 8.16 25.95 0.41
CA GLY A 233 7.66 25.15 1.55
C GLY A 233 8.34 23.79 1.72
N GLY A 234 9.30 23.44 0.86
CA GLY A 234 10.09 22.20 0.94
C GLY A 234 10.08 21.39 -0.35
N ASP A 235 10.85 20.30 -0.34
CA ASP A 235 10.89 19.35 -1.45
C ASP A 235 9.61 18.51 -1.45
N GLN A 236 8.73 18.78 -2.41
CA GLN A 236 7.53 17.97 -2.60
C GLN A 236 7.81 16.88 -3.62
N VAL A 237 7.52 15.65 -3.25
CA VAL A 237 7.64 14.49 -4.14
C VAL A 237 6.52 14.52 -5.17
N LEU A 238 6.90 14.39 -6.43
CA LEU A 238 6.01 14.45 -7.58
C LEU A 238 6.25 13.26 -8.50
N SER A 239 5.17 12.66 -8.98
CA SER A 239 5.19 11.79 -10.15
C SER A 239 4.69 12.54 -11.38
N GLU A 240 5.46 12.50 -12.46
CA GLU A 240 5.05 12.93 -13.79
C GLU A 240 4.87 11.69 -14.67
N THR A 241 3.62 11.37 -15.01
CA THR A 241 3.30 10.18 -15.81
C THR A 241 2.85 10.58 -17.20
N CYS A 242 3.58 10.11 -18.22
CA CYS A 242 3.21 10.17 -19.62
C CYS A 242 2.38 8.95 -19.97
N ILE A 243 1.11 9.13 -20.33
CA ILE A 243 0.18 8.04 -20.69
C ILE A 243 0.25 7.83 -22.20
N LEU A 244 0.82 6.70 -22.63
CA LEU A 244 1.06 6.41 -24.04
C LEU A 244 -0.22 5.99 -24.75
N GLY A 245 -0.52 6.65 -25.87
CA GLY A 245 -1.72 6.37 -26.66
C GLY A 245 -3.03 6.92 -26.09
N PHE A 246 -2.95 7.78 -25.06
CA PHE A 246 -4.09 8.53 -24.55
C PHE A 246 -4.00 10.00 -24.99
N ASP A 247 -5.14 10.60 -25.33
CA ASP A 247 -5.28 12.04 -25.56
C ASP A 247 -6.57 12.51 -24.89
N GLY A 248 -6.44 13.45 -23.95
CA GLY A 248 -7.56 13.98 -23.16
C GLY A 248 -7.09 14.83 -22.00
N ASP A 249 -8.05 15.43 -21.32
CA ASP A 249 -7.83 16.20 -20.09
C ASP A 249 -8.19 15.37 -18.85
N LEU A 250 -7.24 15.28 -17.91
CA LEU A 250 -7.37 14.51 -16.68
C LEU A 250 -7.21 15.36 -15.42
N TYR A 251 -7.15 16.69 -15.53
CA TYR A 251 -7.03 17.57 -14.39
C TYR A 251 -8.18 17.38 -13.39
N ASN A 252 -7.84 17.50 -12.12
CA ASN A 252 -8.77 17.31 -10.99
C ASN A 252 -9.44 15.92 -10.92
N ARG A 253 -8.87 14.92 -11.60
CA ARG A 253 -9.28 13.52 -11.49
C ARG A 253 -8.26 12.73 -10.68
N LYS A 254 -8.69 11.73 -9.95
CA LYS A 254 -7.83 10.70 -9.39
C LYS A 254 -7.56 9.67 -10.49
N ILE A 255 -6.29 9.46 -10.84
CA ILE A 255 -5.89 8.52 -11.87
C ILE A 255 -4.98 7.46 -11.24
N PRO A 256 -5.40 6.19 -11.20
CA PRO A 256 -4.56 5.11 -10.72
C PRO A 256 -3.34 4.92 -11.63
N VAL A 257 -2.17 4.93 -11.03
CA VAL A 257 -0.88 4.62 -11.68
C VAL A 257 -0.25 3.45 -10.94
N GLU A 258 0.10 2.41 -11.68
CA GLU A 258 0.75 1.21 -11.17
C GLU A 258 2.17 1.10 -11.72
N LEU A 259 3.14 0.86 -10.84
CA LEU A 259 4.55 0.71 -11.23
C LEU A 259 4.85 -0.73 -11.61
N LEU A 260 5.43 -0.91 -12.80
CA LEU A 260 5.75 -2.21 -13.35
C LEU A 260 7.22 -2.59 -13.14
N ASP A 261 8.13 -1.63 -13.40
CA ASP A 261 9.57 -1.82 -13.24
C ASP A 261 10.31 -0.48 -13.21
N PHE A 262 11.55 -0.47 -12.70
CA PHE A 262 12.46 0.67 -12.73
C PHE A 262 13.30 0.65 -13.99
N ILE A 263 13.20 1.69 -14.83
CA ILE A 263 13.93 1.76 -16.10
C ILE A 263 15.35 2.32 -15.90
N ARG A 264 15.47 3.48 -15.21
CA ARG A 264 16.74 4.16 -15.01
C ARG A 264 16.66 5.27 -13.95
N ALA A 265 17.80 5.67 -13.43
CA ALA A 265 17.92 6.87 -12.59
C ALA A 265 17.73 8.17 -13.41
N GLU A 266 17.50 9.27 -12.72
CA GLU A 266 17.46 10.59 -13.34
C GLU A 266 18.79 10.91 -14.07
N LYS A 267 18.68 11.61 -15.19
CA LYS A 267 19.81 12.03 -16.01
C LYS A 267 19.62 13.47 -16.46
N LYS A 268 20.70 14.25 -16.44
CA LYS A 268 20.73 15.57 -17.07
C LYS A 268 20.95 15.44 -18.58
N PHE A 269 20.29 16.28 -19.35
CA PHE A 269 20.39 16.29 -20.82
C PHE A 269 20.99 17.63 -21.28
N ASN A 270 21.84 17.57 -22.32
CA ASN A 270 22.49 18.76 -22.88
C ASN A 270 21.61 19.54 -23.86
N GLY A 271 20.41 19.02 -24.18
CA GLY A 271 19.48 19.66 -25.10
C GLY A 271 18.18 18.89 -25.29
N LYS A 272 17.25 19.51 -26.01
CA LYS A 272 15.91 18.95 -26.26
C LYS A 272 15.93 17.66 -27.09
N ASP A 273 16.86 17.55 -28.03
CA ASP A 273 16.95 16.39 -28.94
C ASP A 273 17.43 15.15 -28.17
N GLU A 274 18.44 15.31 -27.29
CA GLU A 274 18.90 14.21 -26.42
C GLU A 274 17.79 13.77 -25.47
N LEU A 275 17.05 14.72 -24.86
CA LEU A 275 15.90 14.43 -24.01
C LEU A 275 14.83 13.65 -24.79
N LYS A 276 14.45 14.10 -25.99
CA LYS A 276 13.44 13.45 -26.84
C LYS A 276 13.85 12.03 -27.21
N ALA A 277 15.09 11.82 -27.64
CA ALA A 277 15.62 10.50 -27.98
C ALA A 277 15.62 9.56 -26.77
N GLN A 278 15.89 10.07 -25.57
CA GLN A 278 15.85 9.24 -24.35
C GLN A 278 14.40 8.87 -23.99
N ILE A 279 13.46 9.80 -24.07
CA ILE A 279 12.05 9.53 -23.79
C ILE A 279 11.48 8.49 -24.77
N ASP A 280 11.85 8.52 -26.04
CA ASP A 280 11.48 7.48 -27.01
C ASP A 280 12.00 6.10 -26.62
N LYS A 281 13.22 6.02 -26.05
CA LYS A 281 13.78 4.76 -25.53
C LYS A 281 13.03 4.27 -24.30
N ASP A 282 12.74 5.18 -23.37
CA ASP A 282 12.00 4.88 -22.15
C ASP A 282 10.58 4.38 -22.48
N SER A 283 9.90 5.05 -23.43
CA SER A 283 8.56 4.66 -23.90
C SER A 283 8.56 3.26 -24.54
N LYS A 284 9.55 2.95 -25.41
CA LYS A 284 9.69 1.60 -25.98
C LYS A 284 9.97 0.55 -24.93
N SER A 285 10.73 0.88 -23.88
CA SER A 285 11.00 -0.02 -22.77
C SER A 285 9.75 -0.26 -21.94
N ALA A 286 9.00 0.80 -21.63
CA ALA A 286 7.75 0.71 -20.88
C ALA A 286 6.70 -0.14 -21.61
N ILE A 287 6.53 0.04 -22.93
CA ILE A 287 5.62 -0.77 -23.74
C ILE A 287 6.00 -2.24 -23.68
N ARG A 288 7.28 -2.58 -23.89
CA ARG A 288 7.75 -3.98 -23.81
C ARG A 288 7.48 -4.63 -22.44
N ILE A 289 7.73 -3.88 -21.35
CA ILE A 289 7.47 -4.36 -20.00
C ILE A 289 5.95 -4.55 -19.80
N PHE A 290 5.14 -3.59 -20.21
CA PHE A 290 3.68 -3.66 -20.14
C PHE A 290 3.14 -4.87 -20.90
N ASP A 291 3.55 -5.07 -22.16
CA ASP A 291 3.10 -6.20 -22.99
C ASP A 291 3.49 -7.54 -22.35
N SER A 292 4.72 -7.65 -21.83
CA SER A 292 5.20 -8.89 -21.18
C SER A 292 4.39 -9.29 -19.95
N LYS A 293 3.78 -8.33 -19.26
CA LYS A 293 2.96 -8.56 -18.05
C LYS A 293 1.49 -8.82 -18.37
N ASN A 294 1.00 -8.31 -19.50
CA ASN A 294 -0.41 -8.44 -19.91
C ASN A 294 -0.66 -9.55 -20.94
N THR A 295 0.37 -10.28 -21.37
CA THR A 295 0.28 -11.43 -22.30
C THR A 295 0.18 -12.77 -21.58
N LYS A 296 -0.03 -12.76 -20.24
CA LYS A 296 -0.16 -14.00 -19.43
C LYS A 296 -1.61 -14.31 -19.10
#